data_ee01241ed0ddb48dd3967c5db19d2ef5
#
_entry.id   ee01241ed0ddb48dd3967c5db19d2ef5
#
_cell.length_a   1.000
_cell.length_b   1.000
_cell.length_c   1.000
_cell.angle_alpha   90.00
_cell.angle_beta   90.00
_cell.angle_gamma   90.00
#
_symmetry.space_group_name_H-M   'P 1'
#
loop_
_entity.id
_entity.type
_entity.pdbx_description
1 polymer ?
#
loop_
_entity_poly.entity_id
_entity_poly.type
_entity_poly.pdbx_seq_one_letter_code
_entity_poly.pdbx_strand_id
1 'polypeptide(L)'
;MPQAKLRFFLDNLAAIPHVDVIRIGTRVPVTLPQKLYDQDLIDLLASAGKVWIQTHFNHPREVTPEAARVCKALLRAGMPVNNHTVLLKGVNDDLETMRRLMRALLRIKVRPYYLFHCDPVIGAGHFRTSVWKGLEIMEGLRGHLSGLAIPTYVVDSPHGGGKIPLMPNYLVSASDDAVVLRNYEGMLVRYQAEDKPNTAQPTKTRGVSALLQGTQSALVPENTERMARRQLHVLTHPANGHGNGCGGGHGHTEELIPVHTNGD
;
A
#
# COMPACT_ATOMS: atom_id res chain seq x y z
N MET A 1 -4.94 19.20 -14.19
CA MET A 1 -5.72 20.12 -13.34
C MET A 1 -5.11 21.51 -13.46
N PRO A 2 -5.90 22.59 -13.62
CA PRO A 2 -5.40 23.98 -13.65
C PRO A 2 -4.72 24.34 -12.32
N GLN A 3 -3.67 25.17 -12.36
CA GLN A 3 -2.91 25.58 -11.16
C GLN A 3 -3.80 26.31 -10.13
N ALA A 4 -4.75 27.16 -10.58
CA ALA A 4 -5.69 27.83 -9.70
C ALA A 4 -6.54 26.85 -8.85
N LYS A 5 -7.01 25.76 -9.48
CA LYS A 5 -7.75 24.71 -8.76
C LYS A 5 -6.86 23.94 -7.78
N LEU A 6 -5.59 23.68 -8.17
CA LEU A 6 -4.61 23.05 -7.28
C LEU A 6 -4.33 23.92 -6.06
N ARG A 7 -4.10 25.23 -6.26
CA ARG A 7 -3.92 26.21 -5.19
C ARG A 7 -5.10 26.19 -4.22
N PHE A 8 -6.31 26.25 -4.73
CA PHE A 8 -7.51 26.20 -3.92
C PHE A 8 -7.53 24.97 -2.99
N PHE A 9 -7.20 23.78 -3.51
CA PHE A 9 -7.16 22.58 -2.67
C PHE A 9 -6.03 22.63 -1.64
N LEU A 10 -4.85 23.07 -2.04
CA LEU A 10 -3.69 23.12 -1.15
C LEU A 10 -3.93 24.11 0.00
N ASP A 11 -4.41 25.32 -0.29
CA ASP A 11 -4.66 26.35 0.72
C ASP A 11 -5.72 25.89 1.73
N ASN A 12 -6.83 25.31 1.25
CA ASN A 12 -7.90 24.84 2.13
C ASN A 12 -7.48 23.64 2.98
N LEU A 13 -6.75 22.67 2.41
CA LEU A 13 -6.27 21.50 3.17
C LEU A 13 -5.17 21.90 4.17
N ALA A 14 -4.26 22.79 3.80
CA ALA A 14 -3.20 23.26 4.68
C ALA A 14 -3.73 24.06 5.88
N ALA A 15 -4.85 24.76 5.70
CA ALA A 15 -5.51 25.53 6.75
C ALA A 15 -6.17 24.67 7.83
N ILE A 16 -6.42 23.38 7.57
CA ILE A 16 -7.03 22.46 8.55
C ILE A 16 -5.98 22.07 9.60
N PRO A 17 -6.17 22.38 10.90
CA PRO A 17 -5.14 22.18 11.93
C PRO A 17 -4.73 20.71 12.13
N HIS A 18 -5.66 19.77 12.00
CA HIS A 18 -5.40 18.32 12.20
C HIS A 18 -4.97 17.59 10.92
N VAL A 19 -4.74 18.30 9.82
CA VAL A 19 -4.15 17.75 8.61
C VAL A 19 -2.63 17.94 8.67
N ASP A 20 -1.91 16.88 8.98
CA ASP A 20 -0.44 16.89 9.06
C ASP A 20 0.22 16.66 7.70
N VAL A 21 -0.44 15.91 6.81
CA VAL A 21 0.13 15.47 5.53
C VAL A 21 -0.89 15.61 4.40
N ILE A 22 -0.47 16.25 3.32
CA ILE A 22 -1.19 16.27 2.04
C ILE A 22 -0.43 15.37 1.06
N ARG A 23 -1.01 14.25 0.66
CA ARG A 23 -0.37 13.32 -0.28
C ARG A 23 -0.87 13.55 -1.70
N ILE A 24 0.06 13.75 -2.62
CA ILE A 24 -0.23 13.84 -4.06
C ILE A 24 0.29 12.58 -4.74
N GLY A 25 -0.64 11.70 -5.14
CA GLY A 25 -0.33 10.53 -5.97
C GLY A 25 -0.24 10.91 -7.44
N THR A 26 0.90 10.64 -8.08
CA THR A 26 1.09 11.02 -9.49
C THR A 26 2.13 10.17 -10.20
N ARG A 27 1.88 9.83 -11.46
CA ARG A 27 2.87 9.25 -12.38
C ARG A 27 3.59 10.29 -13.23
N VAL A 28 3.30 11.57 -13.09
CA VAL A 28 3.92 12.64 -13.90
C VAL A 28 5.45 12.56 -13.92
N PRO A 29 6.18 12.30 -12.81
CA PRO A 29 7.62 12.12 -12.85
C PRO A 29 8.09 11.01 -13.80
N VAL A 30 7.25 10.00 -14.04
CA VAL A 30 7.54 8.85 -14.92
C VAL A 30 7.10 9.11 -16.35
N THR A 31 5.86 9.59 -16.53
CA THR A 31 5.20 9.60 -17.85
C THR A 31 5.33 10.92 -18.59
N LEU A 32 5.49 12.04 -17.87
CA LEU A 32 5.57 13.38 -18.42
C LEU A 32 6.42 14.30 -17.51
N PRO A 33 7.69 13.97 -17.25
CA PRO A 33 8.54 14.74 -16.32
C PRO A 33 8.65 16.22 -16.70
N GLN A 34 8.58 16.56 -17.98
CA GLN A 34 8.69 17.94 -18.49
C GLN A 34 7.65 18.88 -17.86
N LYS A 35 6.48 18.35 -17.45
CA LYS A 35 5.45 19.14 -16.77
C LYS A 35 5.91 19.70 -15.43
N LEU A 36 6.90 19.07 -14.80
CA LEU A 36 7.51 19.49 -13.54
C LEU A 36 8.81 20.28 -13.73
N TYR A 37 9.07 20.78 -14.96
CA TYR A 37 10.11 21.78 -15.22
C TYR A 37 9.62 23.20 -14.92
N ASP A 38 8.29 23.36 -14.74
CA ASP A 38 7.63 24.59 -14.33
C ASP A 38 7.94 24.85 -12.84
N GLN A 39 8.78 25.87 -12.59
CA GLN A 39 9.18 26.23 -11.22
C GLN A 39 7.98 26.79 -10.43
N ASP A 40 7.09 27.52 -11.07
CA ASP A 40 5.89 28.08 -10.42
C ASP A 40 4.98 26.98 -9.88
N LEU A 41 4.89 25.86 -10.62
CA LEU A 41 4.17 24.67 -10.16
C LEU A 41 4.84 24.02 -8.95
N ILE A 42 6.18 23.91 -8.96
CA ILE A 42 6.93 23.33 -7.83
C ILE A 42 6.78 24.22 -6.59
N ASP A 43 6.89 25.53 -6.75
CA ASP A 43 6.76 26.51 -5.65
C ASP A 43 5.33 26.51 -5.09
N LEU A 44 4.33 26.40 -5.96
CA LEU A 44 2.94 26.22 -5.55
C LEU A 44 2.73 24.95 -4.71
N LEU A 45 3.30 23.82 -5.11
CA LEU A 45 3.21 22.57 -4.37
C LEU A 45 3.90 22.69 -3.00
N ALA A 46 5.05 23.34 -2.96
CA ALA A 46 5.85 23.52 -1.75
C ALA A 46 5.21 24.50 -0.76
N SER A 47 4.48 25.51 -1.26
CA SER A 47 3.89 26.59 -0.43
C SER A 47 2.96 26.08 0.68
N ALA A 48 2.30 24.93 0.49
CA ALA A 48 1.43 24.33 1.50
C ALA A 48 2.19 23.74 2.71
N GLY A 49 3.52 23.54 2.63
CA GLY A 49 4.38 23.04 3.71
C GLY A 49 4.13 21.60 4.18
N LYS A 50 3.07 20.96 3.73
CA LYS A 50 2.61 19.62 4.17
C LYS A 50 2.57 18.58 3.05
N VAL A 51 3.09 18.93 1.85
CA VAL A 51 2.96 18.08 0.65
C VAL A 51 4.01 16.97 0.64
N TRP A 52 3.53 15.76 0.40
CA TRP A 52 4.32 14.55 0.14
C TRP A 52 3.94 13.99 -1.23
N ILE A 53 4.94 13.70 -2.05
CA ILE A 53 4.72 13.15 -3.40
C ILE A 53 4.80 11.63 -3.35
N GLN A 54 3.80 10.97 -3.93
CA GLN A 54 3.76 9.52 -4.11
C GLN A 54 3.86 9.21 -5.60
N THR A 55 5.05 8.79 -6.05
CA THR A 55 5.27 8.41 -7.45
C THR A 55 4.94 6.94 -7.71
N HIS A 56 4.95 6.52 -8.99
CA HIS A 56 4.67 5.15 -9.41
C HIS A 56 5.70 4.69 -10.45
N PHE A 57 6.91 4.36 -10.00
CA PHE A 57 7.90 3.65 -10.78
C PHE A 57 7.69 2.14 -10.60
N ASN A 58 7.50 1.43 -11.71
CA ASN A 58 7.30 -0.02 -11.72
C ASN A 58 8.48 -0.79 -12.30
N HIS A 59 9.36 -0.12 -13.05
CA HIS A 59 10.49 -0.77 -13.72
C HIS A 59 11.74 0.14 -13.69
N PRO A 60 12.97 -0.40 -13.59
CA PRO A 60 14.18 0.42 -13.55
C PRO A 60 14.39 1.28 -14.81
N ARG A 61 13.83 0.90 -15.97
CA ARG A 61 13.88 1.73 -17.19
C ARG A 61 13.08 3.03 -17.09
N GLU A 62 12.15 3.15 -16.15
CA GLU A 62 11.38 4.36 -15.91
C GLU A 62 12.18 5.44 -15.16
N VAL A 63 13.31 5.05 -14.53
CA VAL A 63 14.19 5.98 -13.83
C VAL A 63 15.15 6.62 -14.82
N THR A 64 14.59 7.49 -15.65
CA THR A 64 15.33 8.24 -16.67
C THR A 64 16.05 9.47 -16.07
N PRO A 65 17.00 10.10 -16.78
CA PRO A 65 17.63 11.36 -16.34
C PRO A 65 16.60 12.46 -16.08
N GLU A 66 15.54 12.55 -16.92
CA GLU A 66 14.46 13.51 -16.77
C GLU A 66 13.64 13.25 -15.50
N ALA A 67 13.27 11.99 -15.26
CA ALA A 67 12.58 11.58 -14.03
C ALA A 67 13.44 11.90 -12.80
N ALA A 68 14.74 11.60 -12.85
CA ALA A 68 15.66 11.92 -11.77
C ALA A 68 15.77 13.43 -11.50
N ARG A 69 15.80 14.24 -12.58
CA ARG A 69 15.85 15.70 -12.49
C ARG A 69 14.63 16.26 -11.75
N VAL A 70 13.43 15.83 -12.09
CA VAL A 70 12.20 16.33 -11.45
C VAL A 70 12.04 15.82 -10.03
N CYS A 71 12.37 14.56 -9.74
CA CYS A 71 12.41 14.08 -8.35
C CYS A 71 13.37 14.89 -7.48
N LYS A 72 14.56 15.24 -8.03
CA LYS A 72 15.52 16.10 -7.34
C LYS A 72 14.98 17.52 -7.11
N ALA A 73 14.22 18.09 -8.06
CA ALA A 73 13.61 19.40 -7.90
C ALA A 73 12.55 19.40 -6.79
N LEU A 74 11.66 18.40 -6.76
CA LEU A 74 10.66 18.21 -5.71
C LEU A 74 11.31 18.07 -4.32
N LEU A 75 12.36 17.25 -4.21
CA LEU A 75 13.11 17.06 -2.96
C LEU A 75 13.81 18.35 -2.50
N ARG A 76 14.37 19.14 -3.43
CA ARG A 76 14.99 20.43 -3.11
C ARG A 76 13.98 21.46 -2.61
N ALA A 77 12.75 21.38 -3.11
CA ALA A 77 11.64 22.21 -2.65
C ALA A 77 11.04 21.73 -1.31
N GLY A 78 11.68 20.76 -0.64
CA GLY A 78 11.27 20.29 0.69
C GLY A 78 10.16 19.24 0.68
N MET A 79 9.76 18.73 -0.48
CA MET A 79 8.73 17.71 -0.59
C MET A 79 9.33 16.31 -0.58
N PRO A 80 9.05 15.46 0.43
CA PRO A 80 9.45 14.06 0.42
C PRO A 80 8.81 13.32 -0.76
N VAL A 81 9.63 12.48 -1.43
CA VAL A 81 9.18 11.69 -2.60
C VAL A 81 9.28 10.21 -2.27
N ASN A 82 8.14 9.55 -2.24
CA ASN A 82 8.03 8.11 -2.04
C ASN A 82 7.55 7.42 -3.31
N ASN A 83 7.87 6.14 -3.45
CA ASN A 83 7.44 5.35 -4.58
C ASN A 83 6.45 4.25 -4.20
N HIS A 84 5.40 4.14 -4.98
CA HIS A 84 4.49 3.00 -5.01
C HIS A 84 4.83 2.14 -6.24
N THR A 85 5.24 0.91 -6.03
CA THR A 85 5.45 -0.08 -7.10
C THR A 85 4.29 -1.06 -7.07
N VAL A 86 3.77 -1.44 -8.22
CA VAL A 86 2.85 -2.57 -8.36
C VAL A 86 3.63 -3.77 -8.86
N LEU A 87 3.46 -4.93 -8.23
CA LEU A 87 4.04 -6.19 -8.68
C LEU A 87 3.28 -6.71 -9.89
N LEU A 88 3.93 -6.74 -11.05
CA LEU A 88 3.34 -7.04 -12.35
C LEU A 88 4.05 -8.22 -13.00
N LYS A 89 3.30 -9.28 -13.30
CA LYS A 89 3.78 -10.47 -14.01
C LYS A 89 4.37 -10.09 -15.37
N GLY A 90 5.57 -10.61 -15.65
CA GLY A 90 6.28 -10.38 -16.90
C GLY A 90 6.89 -8.99 -17.04
N VAL A 91 6.79 -8.13 -16.01
CA VAL A 91 7.35 -6.77 -16.02
C VAL A 91 8.43 -6.61 -14.94
N ASN A 92 8.10 -6.91 -13.70
CA ASN A 92 8.99 -6.72 -12.54
C ASN A 92 8.88 -7.84 -11.50
N ASP A 93 8.32 -8.99 -11.87
CA ASP A 93 8.10 -10.13 -10.98
C ASP A 93 9.32 -11.06 -10.86
N ASP A 94 10.49 -10.58 -11.24
CA ASP A 94 11.78 -11.22 -10.95
C ASP A 94 12.60 -10.40 -9.96
N LEU A 95 13.40 -11.11 -9.17
CA LEU A 95 14.17 -10.53 -8.07
C LEU A 95 15.21 -9.52 -8.54
N GLU A 96 15.87 -9.79 -9.69
CA GLU A 96 16.96 -8.91 -10.17
C GLU A 96 16.40 -7.59 -10.70
N THR A 97 15.30 -7.61 -11.46
CA THR A 97 14.61 -6.41 -11.92
C THR A 97 14.15 -5.58 -10.72
N MET A 98 13.59 -6.22 -9.69
CA MET A 98 13.15 -5.52 -8.48
C MET A 98 14.35 -4.92 -7.71
N ARG A 99 15.46 -5.65 -7.55
CA ARG A 99 16.70 -5.13 -6.94
C ARG A 99 17.23 -3.90 -7.69
N ARG A 100 17.24 -3.96 -9.01
CA ARG A 100 17.68 -2.84 -9.86
C ARG A 100 16.77 -1.63 -9.71
N LEU A 101 15.45 -1.83 -9.66
CA LEU A 101 14.49 -0.74 -9.43
C LEU A 101 14.74 -0.08 -8.06
N MET A 102 14.81 -0.87 -6.99
CA MET A 102 15.00 -0.35 -5.64
C MET A 102 16.31 0.44 -5.50
N ARG A 103 17.41 -0.06 -6.08
CA ARG A 103 18.68 0.66 -6.13
C ARG A 103 18.59 1.95 -6.94
N ALA A 104 17.92 1.93 -8.09
CA ALA A 104 17.75 3.10 -8.95
C ALA A 104 16.97 4.20 -8.23
N LEU A 105 15.88 3.84 -7.52
CA LEU A 105 15.09 4.77 -6.72
C LEU A 105 15.94 5.42 -5.61
N LEU A 106 16.72 4.64 -4.86
CA LEU A 106 17.59 5.21 -3.82
C LEU A 106 18.63 6.17 -4.39
N ARG A 107 19.22 5.89 -5.56
CA ARG A 107 20.19 6.78 -6.20
C ARG A 107 19.62 8.16 -6.48
N ILE A 108 18.32 8.25 -6.80
CA ILE A 108 17.62 9.52 -7.02
C ILE A 108 16.91 10.03 -5.75
N LYS A 109 17.19 9.42 -4.57
CA LYS A 109 16.62 9.75 -3.26
C LYS A 109 15.08 9.63 -3.18
N VAL A 110 14.48 8.80 -4.02
CA VAL A 110 13.09 8.40 -3.93
C VAL A 110 13.00 7.15 -3.07
N ARG A 111 12.21 7.21 -1.99
CA ARG A 111 12.07 6.09 -1.06
C ARG A 111 11.08 5.06 -1.60
N PRO A 112 11.47 3.78 -1.80
CA PRO A 112 10.50 2.69 -1.97
C PRO A 112 9.58 2.62 -0.73
N TYR A 113 8.28 2.84 -0.93
CA TYR A 113 7.34 2.91 0.19
C TYR A 113 6.43 1.69 0.23
N TYR A 114 5.68 1.45 -0.85
CA TYR A 114 4.86 0.26 -0.99
C TYR A 114 5.23 -0.53 -2.24
N LEU A 115 5.22 -1.86 -2.11
CA LEU A 115 5.05 -2.81 -3.20
C LEU A 115 3.62 -3.33 -3.12
N PHE A 116 2.76 -2.93 -4.04
CA PHE A 116 1.37 -3.40 -4.10
C PHE A 116 1.27 -4.74 -4.81
N HIS A 117 0.56 -5.68 -4.22
CA HIS A 117 0.03 -6.81 -4.99
C HIS A 117 -0.96 -6.28 -6.04
N CYS A 118 -0.87 -6.78 -7.26
CA CYS A 118 -1.77 -6.30 -8.33
C CYS A 118 -3.23 -6.65 -8.01
N ASP A 119 -4.08 -5.63 -7.92
CA ASP A 119 -5.49 -5.77 -7.62
C ASP A 119 -6.26 -6.53 -8.71
N PRO A 120 -7.36 -7.23 -8.34
CA PRO A 120 -8.20 -7.95 -9.29
C PRO A 120 -9.14 -7.01 -10.06
N VAL A 121 -8.56 -6.04 -10.80
CA VAL A 121 -9.35 -5.14 -11.64
C VAL A 121 -9.56 -5.72 -13.03
N ILE A 122 -10.69 -5.35 -13.66
CA ILE A 122 -11.01 -5.79 -15.03
C ILE A 122 -9.89 -5.37 -15.98
N GLY A 123 -9.42 -6.29 -16.80
CA GLY A 123 -8.34 -6.08 -17.77
C GLY A 123 -6.93 -6.27 -17.23
N ALA A 124 -6.70 -6.35 -15.91
CA ALA A 124 -5.37 -6.50 -15.33
C ALA A 124 -4.99 -7.95 -14.96
N GLY A 125 -5.88 -8.92 -15.19
CA GLY A 125 -5.68 -10.31 -14.74
C GLY A 125 -4.37 -10.95 -15.22
N HIS A 126 -3.93 -10.63 -16.43
CA HIS A 126 -2.70 -11.14 -17.02
C HIS A 126 -1.43 -10.61 -16.35
N PHE A 127 -1.50 -9.49 -15.62
CA PHE A 127 -0.40 -8.94 -14.85
C PHE A 127 -0.33 -9.46 -13.41
N ARG A 128 -1.32 -10.23 -12.97
CA ARG A 128 -1.34 -10.71 -11.59
C ARG A 128 -0.35 -11.85 -11.38
N THR A 129 0.38 -11.78 -10.28
CA THR A 129 1.23 -12.86 -9.77
C THR A 129 0.52 -13.61 -8.64
N SER A 130 1.15 -14.64 -8.08
CA SER A 130 0.74 -15.17 -6.78
C SER A 130 1.25 -14.27 -5.64
N VAL A 131 0.57 -14.29 -4.50
CA VAL A 131 1.05 -13.63 -3.28
C VAL A 131 2.43 -14.17 -2.85
N TRP A 132 2.66 -15.46 -3.05
CA TRP A 132 3.94 -16.12 -2.76
C TRP A 132 5.11 -15.54 -3.55
N LYS A 133 4.88 -15.12 -4.82
CA LYS A 133 5.91 -14.46 -5.62
C LYS A 133 6.32 -13.11 -5.00
N GLY A 134 5.38 -12.37 -4.45
CA GLY A 134 5.68 -11.14 -3.72
C GLY A 134 6.50 -11.39 -2.45
N LEU A 135 6.14 -12.41 -1.68
CA LEU A 135 6.89 -12.81 -0.48
C LEU A 135 8.31 -13.28 -0.81
N GLU A 136 8.49 -14.07 -1.86
CA GLU A 136 9.79 -14.51 -2.38
C GLU A 136 10.69 -13.31 -2.74
N ILE A 137 10.12 -12.32 -3.46
CA ILE A 137 10.84 -11.10 -3.81
C ILE A 137 11.22 -10.31 -2.55
N MET A 138 10.29 -10.14 -1.61
CA MET A 138 10.55 -9.42 -0.36
C MET A 138 11.66 -10.07 0.46
N GLU A 139 11.68 -11.38 0.53
CA GLU A 139 12.76 -12.12 1.20
C GLU A 139 14.09 -11.95 0.48
N GLY A 140 14.10 -12.07 -0.84
CA GLY A 140 15.32 -11.91 -1.64
C GLY A 140 15.87 -10.48 -1.72
N LEU A 141 15.08 -9.46 -1.38
CA LEU A 141 15.57 -8.08 -1.23
C LEU A 141 16.31 -7.88 0.09
N ARG A 142 15.88 -8.56 1.17
CA ARG A 142 16.47 -8.41 2.51
C ARG A 142 17.88 -8.95 2.56
N GLY A 143 18.72 -8.34 3.37
CA GLY A 143 20.14 -8.71 3.52
C GLY A 143 21.03 -8.32 2.34
N HIS A 144 20.46 -8.03 1.17
CA HIS A 144 21.19 -7.66 -0.06
C HIS A 144 21.07 -6.19 -0.44
N LEU A 145 20.13 -5.48 0.16
CA LEU A 145 19.92 -4.04 -0.04
C LEU A 145 19.86 -3.31 1.30
N SER A 146 20.09 -1.99 1.27
CA SER A 146 19.83 -1.14 2.43
C SER A 146 18.37 -1.26 2.87
N GLY A 147 18.12 -1.22 4.17
CA GLY A 147 16.76 -1.20 4.72
C GLY A 147 15.88 -0.08 4.14
N LEU A 148 16.49 1.04 3.73
CA LEU A 148 15.78 2.12 3.05
C LEU A 148 15.24 1.73 1.66
N ALA A 149 15.80 0.67 1.05
CA ALA A 149 15.38 0.15 -0.25
C ALA A 149 14.27 -0.91 -0.15
N ILE A 150 13.91 -1.34 1.05
CA ILE A 150 12.92 -2.41 1.24
C ILE A 150 11.53 -1.79 1.41
N PRO A 151 10.63 -1.92 0.40
CA PRO A 151 9.26 -1.44 0.52
C PRO A 151 8.46 -2.32 1.49
N THR A 152 7.29 -1.84 1.89
CA THR A 152 6.29 -2.71 2.53
C THR A 152 5.44 -3.36 1.44
N TYR A 153 5.46 -4.69 1.37
CA TYR A 153 4.58 -5.42 0.46
C TYR A 153 3.17 -5.46 1.05
N VAL A 154 2.17 -5.07 0.27
CA VAL A 154 0.79 -4.93 0.73
C VAL A 154 -0.22 -5.49 -0.27
N VAL A 155 -1.30 -6.05 0.26
CA VAL A 155 -2.53 -6.35 -0.47
C VAL A 155 -3.59 -5.35 -0.04
N ASP A 156 -4.23 -4.69 -0.99
CA ASP A 156 -5.43 -3.91 -0.71
C ASP A 156 -6.62 -4.87 -0.53
N SER A 157 -7.12 -4.92 0.70
CA SER A 157 -8.22 -5.81 1.04
C SER A 157 -9.51 -5.37 0.37
N PRO A 158 -10.29 -6.30 -0.22
CA PRO A 158 -11.62 -6.01 -0.72
C PRO A 158 -12.50 -5.35 0.37
N HIS A 159 -13.61 -4.74 -0.06
CA HIS A 159 -14.59 -4.10 0.83
C HIS A 159 -13.96 -3.01 1.74
N GLY A 160 -12.82 -2.47 1.33
CA GLY A 160 -12.13 -1.38 2.01
C GLY A 160 -11.52 -1.77 3.36
N GLY A 161 -11.15 -3.01 3.55
CA GLY A 161 -10.39 -3.48 4.72
C GLY A 161 -9.02 -2.81 4.88
N GLY A 162 -8.59 -2.04 3.87
CA GLY A 162 -7.33 -1.31 3.89
C GLY A 162 -6.15 -2.13 3.40
N LYS A 163 -4.97 -1.58 3.57
CA LYS A 163 -3.71 -2.21 3.17
C LYS A 163 -3.27 -3.21 4.22
N ILE A 164 -3.17 -4.48 3.83
CA ILE A 164 -2.68 -5.55 4.69
C ILE A 164 -1.20 -5.78 4.35
N PRO A 165 -0.26 -5.47 5.25
CA PRO A 165 1.14 -5.74 5.02
C PRO A 165 1.42 -7.25 5.10
N LEU A 166 2.15 -7.75 4.12
CA LEU A 166 2.60 -9.14 4.05
C LEU A 166 4.12 -9.18 4.17
N MET A 167 4.58 -10.07 5.04
CA MET A 167 6.01 -10.26 5.29
C MET A 167 6.35 -11.75 5.25
N PRO A 168 7.56 -12.13 4.80
CA PRO A 168 8.06 -13.47 5.05
C PRO A 168 7.98 -13.79 6.55
N ASN A 169 7.61 -15.03 6.88
CA ASN A 169 7.51 -15.43 8.28
C ASN A 169 8.91 -15.65 8.88
N TYR A 170 9.38 -14.70 9.67
CA TYR A 170 10.65 -14.79 10.40
C TYR A 170 10.50 -15.29 11.83
N LEU A 171 9.30 -15.23 12.40
CA LEU A 171 8.99 -15.85 13.71
C LEU A 171 8.53 -17.29 13.48
N VAL A 172 9.34 -18.26 13.87
CA VAL A 172 9.06 -19.69 13.71
C VAL A 172 8.32 -20.25 14.90
N SER A 173 8.73 -19.85 16.11
CA SER A 173 8.13 -20.32 17.36
C SER A 173 8.32 -19.27 18.45
N ALA A 174 7.40 -19.20 19.40
CA ALA A 174 7.49 -18.36 20.58
C ALA A 174 7.05 -19.11 21.83
N SER A 175 7.79 -18.92 22.92
CA SER A 175 7.47 -19.38 24.27
C SER A 175 7.72 -18.23 25.25
N ASP A 176 7.41 -18.45 26.53
CA ASP A 176 7.62 -17.43 27.56
C ASP A 176 9.10 -17.09 27.77
N ASP A 177 10.01 -18.05 27.49
CA ASP A 177 11.43 -17.90 27.77
C ASP A 177 12.25 -17.55 26.53
N ALA A 178 11.77 -17.85 25.33
CA ALA A 178 12.53 -17.68 24.11
C ALA A 178 11.66 -17.67 22.85
N VAL A 179 12.19 -17.06 21.80
CA VAL A 179 11.65 -17.15 20.43
C VAL A 179 12.65 -17.82 19.51
N VAL A 180 12.13 -18.55 18.53
CA VAL A 180 12.93 -19.07 17.42
C VAL A 180 12.67 -18.22 16.20
N LEU A 181 13.72 -17.62 15.67
CA LEU A 181 13.68 -16.73 14.52
C LEU A 181 14.39 -17.40 13.34
N ARG A 182 13.91 -17.12 12.13
CA ARG A 182 14.57 -17.45 10.87
C ARG A 182 15.04 -16.15 10.19
N ASN A 183 16.29 -16.09 9.78
CA ASN A 183 16.76 -14.97 8.97
C ASN A 183 16.43 -15.16 7.48
N TYR A 184 16.79 -14.19 6.65
CA TYR A 184 16.56 -14.21 5.19
C TYR A 184 17.37 -15.29 4.44
N GLU A 185 18.42 -15.85 5.06
CA GLU A 185 19.22 -16.96 4.53
C GLU A 185 18.70 -18.34 4.99
N GLY A 186 17.66 -18.36 5.84
CA GLY A 186 17.10 -19.60 6.41
C GLY A 186 17.77 -20.05 7.70
N MET A 187 18.75 -19.29 8.24
CA MET A 187 19.39 -19.62 9.50
C MET A 187 18.39 -19.47 10.65
N LEU A 188 18.28 -20.50 11.48
CA LEU A 188 17.46 -20.50 12.69
C LEU A 188 18.27 -20.05 13.89
N VAL A 189 17.72 -19.11 14.66
CA VAL A 189 18.34 -18.56 15.86
C VAL A 189 17.35 -18.62 17.00
N ARG A 190 17.78 -19.19 18.14
CA ARG A 190 17.06 -19.05 19.40
C ARG A 190 17.45 -17.72 20.03
N TYR A 191 16.47 -16.85 20.22
CA TYR A 191 16.65 -15.58 20.91
C TYR A 191 15.94 -15.67 22.26
N GLN A 192 16.67 -15.45 23.35
CA GLN A 192 16.13 -15.50 24.70
C GLN A 192 15.34 -14.25 24.99
N ALA A 193 14.10 -14.40 25.45
CA ALA A 193 13.29 -13.31 25.96
C ALA A 193 13.71 -13.06 27.42
N GLU A 194 14.09 -11.84 27.75
CA GLU A 194 14.41 -11.43 29.12
C GLU A 194 13.14 -11.08 29.91
N ASP A 195 12.12 -10.58 29.20
CA ASP A 195 10.84 -10.21 29.78
C ASP A 195 9.76 -11.25 29.45
N LYS A 196 8.84 -11.45 30.41
CA LYS A 196 7.63 -12.22 30.11
C LYS A 196 6.86 -11.55 28.99
N PRO A 197 6.41 -12.32 27.99
CA PRO A 197 5.65 -11.75 26.89
C PRO A 197 4.45 -10.99 27.46
N ASN A 198 4.23 -9.78 26.96
CA ASN A 198 3.00 -9.06 27.23
C ASN A 198 1.84 -9.94 26.74
N THR A 199 1.04 -10.45 27.65
CA THR A 199 -0.05 -11.39 27.41
C THR A 199 -1.24 -10.75 26.68
N ALA A 200 -1.03 -9.71 25.89
CA ALA A 200 -2.03 -9.28 24.94
C ALA A 200 -2.37 -10.49 24.05
N GLN A 201 -3.41 -11.20 24.44
CA GLN A 201 -3.91 -12.37 23.70
C GLN A 201 -4.07 -11.97 22.24
N PRO A 202 -3.54 -12.73 21.29
CA PRO A 202 -3.83 -12.50 19.90
C PRO A 202 -5.37 -12.49 19.76
N THR A 203 -5.88 -11.48 19.08
CA THR A 203 -7.31 -11.32 18.86
C THR A 203 -7.86 -12.66 18.36
N LYS A 204 -8.79 -13.26 19.09
CA LYS A 204 -9.39 -14.54 18.70
C LYS A 204 -10.03 -14.34 17.34
N THR A 205 -9.40 -14.85 16.28
CA THR A 205 -9.96 -14.85 14.93
C THR A 205 -11.05 -15.91 14.90
N ARG A 206 -12.29 -15.51 15.21
CA ARG A 206 -13.46 -16.38 15.06
C ARG A 206 -13.89 -16.37 13.59
N GLY A 207 -14.42 -17.49 13.12
CA GLY A 207 -15.03 -17.57 11.79
C GLY A 207 -14.07 -17.78 10.61
N VAL A 208 -12.78 -18.04 10.86
CA VAL A 208 -11.77 -18.30 9.81
C VAL A 208 -12.17 -19.49 8.91
N SER A 209 -12.91 -20.47 9.42
CA SER A 209 -13.37 -21.62 8.64
C SER A 209 -14.24 -21.22 7.43
N ALA A 210 -15.07 -20.20 7.56
CA ALA A 210 -15.91 -19.71 6.46
C ALA A 210 -15.09 -19.07 5.34
N LEU A 211 -13.99 -18.34 5.69
CA LEU A 211 -13.04 -17.83 4.71
C LEU A 211 -12.29 -18.96 3.99
N LEU A 212 -11.83 -19.97 4.75
CA LEU A 212 -11.09 -21.10 4.17
C LEU A 212 -11.96 -21.96 3.25
N GLN A 213 -13.25 -22.07 3.56
CA GLN A 213 -14.22 -22.80 2.73
C GLN A 213 -14.72 -21.98 1.53
N GLY A 214 -14.33 -20.71 1.42
CA GLY A 214 -14.78 -19.82 0.36
C GLY A 214 -16.27 -19.42 0.45
N THR A 215 -16.91 -19.68 1.60
CA THR A 215 -18.33 -19.32 1.83
C THR A 215 -18.51 -17.86 2.22
N GLN A 216 -17.44 -17.19 2.64
CA GLN A 216 -17.36 -15.75 2.89
C GLN A 216 -16.10 -15.17 2.28
N SER A 217 -16.18 -13.94 1.77
CA SER A 217 -15.02 -13.21 1.23
C SER A 217 -14.30 -12.35 2.27
N ALA A 218 -14.98 -12.03 3.38
CA ALA A 218 -14.41 -11.24 4.48
C ALA A 218 -15.12 -11.54 5.80
N LEU A 219 -14.38 -11.41 6.91
CA LEU A 219 -14.92 -11.36 8.27
C LEU A 219 -14.66 -9.95 8.81
N VAL A 220 -15.72 -9.30 9.23
CA VAL A 220 -15.65 -7.92 9.74
C VAL A 220 -15.99 -7.93 11.23
N PRO A 221 -15.11 -7.41 12.10
CA PRO A 221 -15.41 -7.27 13.52
C PRO A 221 -16.63 -6.36 13.72
N GLU A 222 -17.51 -6.74 14.64
CA GLU A 222 -18.59 -5.88 15.07
C GLU A 222 -18.07 -4.58 15.72
N ASN A 223 -18.81 -3.49 15.52
CA ASN A 223 -18.59 -2.22 16.20
C ASN A 223 -17.22 -1.52 15.95
N THR A 224 -16.62 -1.69 14.80
CA THR A 224 -15.49 -0.83 14.46
C THR A 224 -15.99 0.55 13.99
N GLU A 225 -15.35 1.63 14.45
CA GLU A 225 -15.66 3.01 14.02
C GLU A 225 -15.67 3.18 12.48
N ARG A 226 -14.85 2.37 11.80
CA ARG A 226 -14.77 2.37 10.34
C ARG A 226 -16.02 1.78 9.70
N MET A 227 -16.59 0.75 10.32
CA MET A 227 -17.87 0.15 9.84
C MET A 227 -19.04 1.07 10.10
N ALA A 228 -19.11 1.71 11.27
CA ALA A 228 -20.13 2.69 11.59
C ALA A 228 -20.12 3.85 10.59
N ARG A 229 -18.94 4.39 10.24
CA ARG A 229 -18.79 5.44 9.22
C ARG A 229 -19.24 5.01 7.83
N ARG A 230 -19.06 3.74 7.44
CA ARG A 230 -19.50 3.20 6.15
C ARG A 230 -20.98 3.00 6.08
N GLN A 231 -21.59 2.48 7.14
CA GLN A 231 -23.04 2.34 7.23
C GLN A 231 -23.72 3.72 7.14
N LEU A 232 -23.15 4.72 7.81
CA LEU A 232 -23.61 6.11 7.72
C LEU A 232 -23.51 6.65 6.28
N HIS A 233 -22.41 6.39 5.59
CA HIS A 233 -22.21 6.85 4.20
C HIS A 233 -23.21 6.20 3.24
N VAL A 234 -23.48 4.92 3.38
CA VAL A 234 -24.50 4.20 2.56
C VAL A 234 -25.90 4.76 2.81
N LEU A 235 -26.22 5.06 4.07
CA LEU A 235 -27.54 5.63 4.42
C LEU A 235 -27.69 7.08 3.97
N THR A 236 -26.62 7.88 3.96
CA THR A 236 -26.65 9.29 3.57
C THR A 236 -26.47 9.53 2.06
N HIS A 237 -25.95 8.54 1.35
CA HIS A 237 -25.73 8.58 -0.10
C HIS A 237 -26.29 7.31 -0.73
N PRO A 238 -27.63 7.13 -0.79
CA PRO A 238 -28.20 6.04 -1.55
C PRO A 238 -27.72 6.17 -2.99
N ALA A 239 -27.26 5.05 -3.58
CA ALA A 239 -26.81 5.01 -4.95
C ALA A 239 -27.89 5.63 -5.84
N ASN A 240 -27.61 6.80 -6.43
CA ASN A 240 -28.49 7.41 -7.42
C ASN A 240 -28.60 6.45 -8.58
N GLY A 241 -29.77 5.84 -8.71
CA GLY A 241 -30.12 4.99 -9.83
C GLY A 241 -30.08 5.80 -11.12
N HIS A 242 -29.01 5.68 -11.87
CA HIS A 242 -29.01 5.95 -13.31
C HIS A 242 -29.23 4.59 -13.97
N GLY A 243 -30.50 4.35 -14.25
CA GLY A 243 -30.89 3.32 -15.19
C GLY A 243 -30.32 3.65 -16.57
N ASN A 244 -29.53 2.73 -17.08
CA ASN A 244 -29.51 2.40 -18.51
C ASN A 244 -29.24 0.91 -18.60
N GLY A 245 -30.26 0.21 -19.05
CA GLY A 245 -30.25 -1.24 -19.20
C GLY A 245 -29.30 -1.69 -20.30
N CYS A 246 -28.63 -2.77 -20.03
CA CYS A 246 -28.36 -3.88 -20.95
C CYS A 246 -27.95 -5.11 -20.13
N GLY A 247 -28.71 -6.11 -20.27
CA GLY A 247 -28.69 -7.53 -20.01
C GLY A 247 -27.65 -8.19 -19.11
N GLY A 248 -28.15 -8.93 -18.12
CA GLY A 248 -27.71 -10.26 -17.79
C GLY A 248 -26.40 -10.40 -17.00
N GLY A 249 -26.47 -10.46 -15.68
CA GLY A 249 -25.38 -10.90 -14.84
C GLY A 249 -25.82 -10.91 -13.38
N HIS A 250 -25.96 -12.08 -12.80
CA HIS A 250 -26.37 -12.28 -11.42
C HIS A 250 -25.43 -11.54 -10.45
N GLY A 251 -25.89 -10.41 -9.94
CA GLY A 251 -25.26 -9.74 -8.80
C GLY A 251 -25.61 -10.47 -7.51
N HIS A 252 -24.71 -11.31 -7.01
CA HIS A 252 -24.76 -11.69 -5.61
C HIS A 252 -24.36 -10.48 -4.78
N THR A 253 -25.33 -9.80 -4.19
CA THR A 253 -25.12 -8.95 -3.03
C THR A 253 -24.77 -9.88 -1.86
N GLU A 254 -23.47 -10.07 -1.62
CA GLU A 254 -23.04 -10.74 -0.40
C GLU A 254 -23.40 -9.86 0.80
N GLU A 255 -24.39 -10.28 1.57
CA GLU A 255 -24.67 -9.69 2.89
C GLU A 255 -23.47 -9.98 3.80
N LEU A 256 -22.90 -8.93 4.36
CA LEU A 256 -21.91 -9.05 5.43
C LEU A 256 -22.63 -9.57 6.69
N ILE A 257 -22.40 -10.83 7.04
CA ILE A 257 -22.98 -11.41 8.25
C ILE A 257 -22.14 -10.96 9.46
N PRO A 258 -22.74 -10.29 10.45
CA PRO A 258 -22.02 -9.93 11.67
C PRO A 258 -21.59 -11.18 12.45
N VAL A 259 -20.38 -11.15 12.99
CA VAL A 259 -19.86 -12.22 13.85
C VAL A 259 -20.49 -12.08 15.24
N HIS A 260 -21.50 -12.89 15.51
CA HIS A 260 -22.08 -12.94 16.85
C HIS A 260 -21.07 -13.47 17.86
N THR A 261 -20.77 -12.67 18.86
CA THR A 261 -20.05 -13.10 20.05
C THR A 261 -21.07 -13.71 21.02
N ASN A 262 -21.22 -15.04 21.03
CA ASN A 262 -21.88 -15.67 22.15
C ASN A 262 -20.99 -15.50 23.37
N GLY A 263 -21.45 -14.73 24.34
CA GLY A 263 -20.87 -14.68 25.67
C GLY A 263 -21.07 -16.03 26.38
N ASP A 264 -19.98 -16.58 26.83
CA ASP A 264 -19.80 -17.37 28.04
C ASP A 264 -18.36 -17.14 28.53
#